data_ec85899a3484dc44418d8b652b56fec5
#
_entry.id   ec85899a3484dc44418d8b652b56fec5
#
_cell.length_a   1.000
_cell.length_b   1.000
_cell.length_c   1.000
_cell.angle_alpha   90.00
_cell.angle_beta   90.00
_cell.angle_gamma   90.00
#
_symmetry.space_group_name_H-M   'P 1'
#
loop_
_entity.id
_entity.type
_entity.pdbx_description
1 polymer ?
#
loop_
_entity_poly.entity_id
_entity_poly.type
_entity_poly.pdbx_seq_one_letter_code
_entity_poly.pdbx_strand_id
1 'polypeptide(L)'
;MVATLLVFGREGLAQTATQVVRFQVNAINQVAVSGSPAPLVINSATAGGAPTSVTGTGTSYAVTTNETNQKITASIDQALPSGITLEVSLVAPSGASSAGAVPLSTSGADVVTGISISSASSLPITYRLSATPAVEMSAPATRVVTFTIVSGS
;
A
#
# COMPACT_ATOMS: atom_id res chain seq x y z
N MET A 1 91.11 -1.11 7.10
CA MET A 1 90.08 -1.43 8.13
C MET A 1 88.74 -1.03 7.52
N VAL A 2 88.00 -2.02 7.00
CA VAL A 2 86.69 -1.78 6.35
C VAL A 2 85.59 -2.04 7.39
N ALA A 3 84.80 -1.01 7.75
CA ALA A 3 83.63 -1.17 8.63
C ALA A 3 82.44 -1.57 7.81
N THR A 4 81.96 -2.79 7.99
CA THR A 4 80.71 -3.29 7.40
C THR A 4 79.55 -2.81 8.26
N LEU A 5 78.74 -1.89 7.71
CA LEU A 5 77.51 -1.41 8.37
C LEU A 5 76.39 -2.45 8.09
N LEU A 6 75.98 -3.17 9.11
CA LEU A 6 74.83 -4.10 9.08
C LEU A 6 73.55 -3.25 9.25
N VAL A 7 72.79 -3.06 8.17
CA VAL A 7 71.46 -2.46 8.22
C VAL A 7 70.45 -3.58 8.58
N PHE A 8 70.00 -3.59 9.83
CA PHE A 8 68.86 -4.41 10.22
C PHE A 8 67.57 -3.74 9.70
N GLY A 9 67.02 -4.27 8.58
CA GLY A 9 65.67 -3.97 8.18
C GLY A 9 64.68 -4.38 9.28
N ARG A 10 63.99 -3.45 9.89
CA ARG A 10 62.83 -3.72 10.74
C ARG A 10 61.70 -4.14 9.79
N GLU A 11 61.43 -5.42 9.76
CA GLU A 11 60.17 -5.92 9.21
C GLU A 11 59.04 -5.42 10.11
N GLY A 12 58.24 -4.47 9.59
CA GLY A 12 57.04 -4.02 10.26
C GLY A 12 56.04 -5.16 10.32
N LEU A 13 55.81 -5.74 11.47
CA LEU A 13 54.74 -6.73 11.67
C LEU A 13 53.39 -6.04 11.44
N ALA A 14 52.68 -6.49 10.41
CA ALA A 14 51.30 -6.05 10.22
C ALA A 14 50.45 -6.48 11.43
N GLN A 15 49.89 -5.50 12.11
CA GLN A 15 48.94 -5.76 13.22
C GLN A 15 47.53 -5.71 12.69
N THR A 16 46.75 -6.74 12.97
CA THR A 16 45.34 -6.80 12.66
C THR A 16 44.54 -6.67 13.94
N ALA A 17 43.45 -5.87 13.90
CA ALA A 17 42.45 -5.77 14.97
C ALA A 17 41.11 -6.20 14.42
N THR A 18 40.33 -6.95 15.21
CA THR A 18 39.01 -7.43 14.83
C THR A 18 37.96 -6.94 15.83
N GLN A 19 36.77 -6.65 15.33
CA GLN A 19 35.62 -6.27 16.14
C GLN A 19 34.42 -7.12 15.72
N VAL A 20 33.65 -7.61 16.69
CA VAL A 20 32.41 -8.32 16.41
C VAL A 20 31.27 -7.30 16.36
N VAL A 21 30.60 -7.21 15.23
CA VAL A 21 29.39 -6.40 15.04
C VAL A 21 28.20 -7.35 14.97
N ARG A 22 27.19 -7.13 15.81
CA ARG A 22 25.91 -7.84 15.77
C ARG A 22 24.91 -6.98 15.01
N PHE A 23 24.16 -7.60 14.12
CA PHE A 23 23.09 -6.93 13.37
C PHE A 23 21.89 -7.87 13.20
N GLN A 24 20.70 -7.28 13.02
CA GLN A 24 19.45 -8.01 12.82
C GLN A 24 18.52 -7.14 11.97
N VAL A 25 17.75 -7.77 11.10
CA VAL A 25 16.63 -7.17 10.36
C VAL A 25 15.35 -7.89 10.80
N ASN A 26 14.40 -7.15 11.32
CA ASN A 26 13.09 -7.68 11.70
C ASN A 26 12.12 -7.67 10.51
N ALA A 27 10.96 -8.33 10.66
CA ALA A 27 9.85 -8.25 9.72
C ALA A 27 9.39 -6.79 9.53
N ILE A 28 9.20 -6.39 8.29
CA ILE A 28 8.76 -5.05 7.89
C ILE A 28 7.53 -5.20 7.01
N ASN A 29 6.41 -4.64 7.46
CA ASN A 29 5.16 -4.56 6.71
C ASN A 29 4.61 -3.15 6.85
N GLN A 30 4.68 -2.35 5.80
CA GLN A 30 4.29 -0.95 5.79
C GLN A 30 3.39 -0.67 4.59
N VAL A 31 2.27 0.01 4.84
CA VAL A 31 1.42 0.59 3.80
C VAL A 31 1.15 2.04 4.15
N ALA A 32 1.22 2.91 3.18
CA ALA A 32 0.91 4.34 3.33
C ALA A 32 0.07 4.80 2.14
N VAL A 33 -0.84 5.73 2.38
CA VAL A 33 -1.66 6.36 1.34
C VAL A 33 -1.32 7.84 1.22
N SER A 34 -1.46 8.38 0.04
CA SER A 34 -1.16 9.76 -0.29
C SER A 34 -2.25 10.36 -1.17
N GLY A 35 -2.53 11.64 -0.97
CA GLY A 35 -3.62 12.35 -1.62
C GLY A 35 -4.98 12.12 -0.96
N SER A 36 -5.99 12.82 -1.47
CA SER A 36 -7.39 12.63 -1.11
C SER A 36 -8.22 12.67 -2.39
N PRO A 37 -9.17 11.76 -2.60
CA PRO A 37 -10.03 11.81 -3.76
C PRO A 37 -10.87 13.10 -3.72
N ALA A 38 -11.17 13.66 -4.89
CA ALA A 38 -12.19 14.70 -5.00
C ALA A 38 -13.54 14.15 -4.52
N PRO A 39 -14.46 15.00 -4.01
CA PRO A 39 -15.79 14.56 -3.61
C PRO A 39 -16.48 13.77 -4.72
N LEU A 40 -16.99 12.59 -4.39
CA LEU A 40 -17.76 11.76 -5.28
C LEU A 40 -19.24 12.17 -5.21
N VAL A 41 -19.76 12.84 -6.24
CA VAL A 41 -21.13 13.37 -6.25
C VAL A 41 -21.87 12.79 -7.45
N ILE A 42 -22.90 11.98 -7.18
CA ILE A 42 -23.83 11.48 -8.20
C ILE A 42 -24.89 12.55 -8.41
N ASN A 43 -24.93 13.16 -9.60
CA ASN A 43 -25.83 14.27 -9.95
C ASN A 43 -26.49 14.09 -11.32
N SER A 44 -26.37 12.95 -11.94
CA SER A 44 -26.92 12.68 -13.27
C SER A 44 -27.43 11.24 -13.40
N ALA A 45 -28.34 11.04 -14.32
CA ALA A 45 -28.82 9.74 -14.76
C ALA A 45 -29.30 9.84 -16.21
N THR A 46 -29.30 8.73 -16.93
CA THR A 46 -30.03 8.62 -18.19
C THR A 46 -31.48 8.27 -17.87
N ALA A 47 -32.43 8.93 -18.52
CA ALA A 47 -33.87 8.64 -18.32
C ALA A 47 -34.18 7.16 -18.54
N GLY A 48 -34.84 6.52 -17.58
CA GLY A 48 -35.11 5.08 -17.56
C GLY A 48 -33.96 4.21 -17.04
N GLY A 49 -32.81 4.79 -16.71
CA GLY A 49 -31.64 4.08 -16.16
C GLY A 49 -31.36 4.40 -14.69
N ALA A 50 -30.37 3.72 -14.12
CA ALA A 50 -29.85 4.03 -12.79
C ALA A 50 -29.03 5.34 -12.78
N PRO A 51 -28.84 5.96 -11.60
CA PRO A 51 -27.92 7.09 -11.46
C PRO A 51 -26.53 6.77 -12.02
N THR A 52 -25.91 7.74 -12.68
CA THR A 52 -24.58 7.56 -13.29
C THR A 52 -23.52 7.47 -12.21
N SER A 53 -22.78 6.37 -12.19
CA SER A 53 -21.68 6.19 -11.22
C SER A 53 -20.56 7.21 -11.45
N VAL A 54 -19.89 7.58 -10.36
CA VAL A 54 -18.78 8.56 -10.36
C VAL A 54 -17.49 7.88 -9.90
N THR A 55 -16.41 8.21 -10.59
CA THR A 55 -15.08 7.68 -10.28
C THR A 55 -14.19 8.79 -9.73
N GLY A 56 -13.50 8.49 -8.64
CA GLY A 56 -12.50 9.36 -8.02
C GLY A 56 -11.11 8.78 -8.20
N THR A 57 -10.19 9.61 -8.64
CA THR A 57 -8.77 9.31 -8.84
C THR A 57 -7.92 10.35 -8.10
N GLY A 58 -6.60 10.34 -8.30
CA GLY A 58 -5.69 11.33 -7.69
C GLY A 58 -5.18 10.90 -6.32
N THR A 59 -5.41 9.66 -5.93
CA THR A 59 -4.82 9.05 -4.74
C THR A 59 -3.92 7.89 -5.12
N SER A 60 -2.91 7.66 -4.30
CA SER A 60 -1.97 6.56 -4.49
C SER A 60 -1.58 5.95 -3.15
N TYR A 61 -0.97 4.78 -3.21
CA TYR A 61 -0.38 4.15 -2.04
C TYR A 61 1.06 3.71 -2.30
N ALA A 62 1.76 3.47 -1.22
CA ALA A 62 3.08 2.86 -1.21
C ALA A 62 3.06 1.64 -0.28
N VAL A 63 3.84 0.63 -0.61
CA VAL A 63 3.99 -0.58 0.19
C VAL A 63 5.45 -0.99 0.27
N THR A 64 5.88 -1.39 1.47
CA THR A 64 7.19 -2.00 1.69
C THR A 64 7.03 -3.23 2.58
N THR A 65 7.53 -4.36 2.11
CA THR A 65 7.60 -5.60 2.89
C THR A 65 8.86 -6.38 2.57
N ASN A 66 9.49 -6.97 3.59
CA ASN A 66 10.57 -7.95 3.45
C ASN A 66 10.07 -9.39 3.66
N GLU A 67 8.76 -9.58 3.78
CA GLU A 67 8.11 -10.88 3.92
C GLU A 67 7.48 -11.34 2.60
N THR A 68 7.06 -12.60 2.54
CA THR A 68 6.39 -13.21 1.39
C THR A 68 4.90 -13.37 1.65
N ASN A 69 4.11 -13.43 0.57
CA ASN A 69 2.67 -13.69 0.58
C ASN A 69 1.91 -12.75 1.52
N GLN A 70 2.20 -11.44 1.43
CA GLN A 70 1.41 -10.43 2.12
C GLN A 70 0.21 -10.02 1.27
N LYS A 71 -0.83 -9.49 1.92
CA LYS A 71 -2.00 -8.92 1.27
C LYS A 71 -2.40 -7.59 1.89
N ILE A 72 -3.08 -6.75 1.11
CA ILE A 72 -3.71 -5.52 1.61
C ILE A 72 -5.22 -5.75 1.63
N THR A 73 -5.82 -5.46 2.78
CA THR A 73 -7.27 -5.41 2.97
C THR A 73 -7.74 -3.97 3.07
N ALA A 74 -8.99 -3.71 2.66
CA ALA A 74 -9.64 -2.41 2.79
C ALA A 74 -10.97 -2.53 3.53
N SER A 75 -11.27 -1.57 4.41
CA SER A 75 -12.54 -1.46 5.12
C SER A 75 -12.95 0.00 5.29
N ILE A 76 -14.20 0.25 5.66
CA ILE A 76 -14.71 1.59 6.04
C ILE A 76 -15.16 1.60 7.49
N ASP A 77 -15.12 2.77 8.10
CA ASP A 77 -15.46 3.00 9.51
C ASP A 77 -16.94 2.76 9.82
N GLN A 78 -17.84 3.03 8.87
CA GLN A 78 -19.29 2.90 9.04
C GLN A 78 -19.93 2.35 7.77
N ALA A 79 -21.00 1.58 7.93
CA ALA A 79 -21.79 1.06 6.82
C ALA A 79 -22.34 2.18 5.93
N LEU A 80 -22.46 1.90 4.65
CA LEU A 80 -23.12 2.80 3.70
C LEU A 80 -24.62 2.67 3.82
N PRO A 81 -25.38 3.74 3.50
CA PRO A 81 -26.83 3.67 3.37
C PRO A 81 -27.23 2.62 2.32
N SER A 82 -28.40 2.01 2.50
CA SER A 82 -28.96 1.05 1.54
C SER A 82 -29.05 1.66 0.14
N GLY A 83 -28.67 0.90 -0.86
CA GLY A 83 -28.69 1.33 -2.27
C GLY A 83 -27.46 2.13 -2.71
N ILE A 84 -26.53 2.48 -1.82
CA ILE A 84 -25.25 3.12 -2.14
C ILE A 84 -24.13 2.08 -2.06
N THR A 85 -23.27 2.05 -3.06
CA THR A 85 -22.08 1.22 -3.09
C THR A 85 -20.85 2.08 -3.34
N LEU A 86 -19.84 1.94 -2.50
CA LEU A 86 -18.50 2.52 -2.69
C LEU A 86 -17.53 1.37 -2.93
N GLU A 87 -16.91 1.39 -4.09
CA GLU A 87 -15.89 0.42 -4.47
C GLU A 87 -14.50 1.06 -4.47
N VAL A 88 -13.48 0.25 -4.21
CA VAL A 88 -12.08 0.66 -4.35
C VAL A 88 -11.33 -0.33 -5.23
N SER A 89 -10.43 0.18 -6.05
CA SER A 89 -9.50 -0.62 -6.85
C SER A 89 -8.08 -0.10 -6.64
N LEU A 90 -7.14 -0.99 -6.37
CA LEU A 90 -5.72 -0.69 -6.20
C LEU A 90 -4.93 -1.33 -7.33
N VAL A 91 -4.01 -0.59 -7.92
CA VAL A 91 -3.01 -1.18 -8.82
C VAL A 91 -2.02 -1.98 -7.97
N ALA A 92 -1.83 -3.25 -8.29
CA ALA A 92 -0.91 -4.10 -7.55
C ALA A 92 0.57 -3.78 -7.85
N PRO A 93 1.48 -3.93 -6.89
CA PRO A 93 2.92 -3.92 -7.17
C PRO A 93 3.31 -5.10 -8.06
N SER A 94 4.49 -5.02 -8.67
CA SER A 94 4.99 -6.10 -9.54
C SER A 94 5.01 -7.45 -8.81
N GLY A 95 4.51 -8.48 -9.46
CA GLY A 95 4.42 -9.84 -8.93
C GLY A 95 3.23 -10.12 -8.02
N ALA A 96 2.46 -9.08 -7.64
CA ALA A 96 1.21 -9.22 -6.87
C ALA A 96 -0.02 -9.13 -7.78
N SER A 97 -1.19 -9.42 -7.23
CA SER A 97 -2.47 -9.41 -7.94
C SER A 97 -3.45 -8.43 -7.31
N SER A 98 -4.07 -7.58 -8.14
CA SER A 98 -5.19 -6.73 -7.74
C SER A 98 -6.50 -7.53 -7.79
N ALA A 99 -7.36 -7.34 -6.81
CA ALA A 99 -8.71 -7.90 -6.83
C ALA A 99 -9.68 -7.12 -7.75
N GLY A 100 -9.21 -6.01 -8.38
CA GLY A 100 -10.06 -5.12 -9.16
C GLY A 100 -10.94 -4.23 -8.28
N ALA A 101 -12.17 -3.97 -8.73
CA ALA A 101 -13.13 -3.17 -7.98
C ALA A 101 -13.75 -4.02 -6.86
N VAL A 102 -13.50 -3.64 -5.61
CA VAL A 102 -13.96 -4.32 -4.41
C VAL A 102 -14.94 -3.43 -3.66
N PRO A 103 -16.18 -3.88 -3.39
CA PRO A 103 -17.12 -3.13 -2.56
C PRO A 103 -16.59 -2.99 -1.14
N LEU A 104 -16.60 -1.77 -0.61
CA LEU A 104 -16.17 -1.47 0.75
C LEU A 104 -17.30 -1.70 1.76
N SER A 105 -16.95 -2.35 2.84
CA SER A 105 -17.82 -2.56 4.00
C SER A 105 -17.03 -2.36 5.29
N THR A 106 -17.69 -2.48 6.42
CA THR A 106 -17.03 -2.44 7.74
C THR A 106 -16.16 -3.65 8.02
N SER A 107 -16.33 -4.73 7.25
CA SER A 107 -15.41 -5.88 7.25
C SER A 107 -14.31 -5.68 6.21
N GLY A 108 -13.07 -6.01 6.56
CA GLY A 108 -11.95 -5.93 5.64
C GLY A 108 -12.10 -6.92 4.48
N ALA A 109 -11.93 -6.42 3.25
CA ALA A 109 -11.91 -7.23 2.04
C ALA A 109 -10.54 -7.14 1.36
N ASP A 110 -10.08 -8.24 0.78
CA ASP A 110 -8.78 -8.30 0.09
C ASP A 110 -8.83 -7.44 -1.19
N VAL A 111 -7.90 -6.49 -1.32
CA VAL A 111 -7.78 -5.60 -2.49
C VAL A 111 -6.51 -5.85 -3.30
N VAL A 112 -5.45 -6.31 -2.66
CA VAL A 112 -4.21 -6.77 -3.31
C VAL A 112 -3.71 -8.00 -2.57
N THR A 113 -3.28 -9.03 -3.30
CA THR A 113 -2.78 -10.29 -2.75
C THR A 113 -1.45 -10.70 -3.37
N GLY A 114 -0.72 -11.58 -2.68
CA GLY A 114 0.54 -12.14 -3.19
C GLY A 114 1.72 -11.17 -3.19
N ILE A 115 1.70 -10.14 -2.34
CA ILE A 115 2.82 -9.20 -2.22
C ILE A 115 4.00 -9.91 -1.55
N SER A 116 5.15 -9.94 -2.20
CA SER A 116 6.34 -10.61 -1.67
C SER A 116 7.57 -9.75 -1.91
N ILE A 117 8.33 -9.49 -0.84
CA ILE A 117 9.60 -8.74 -0.86
C ILE A 117 9.52 -7.54 -1.82
N SER A 118 8.71 -6.56 -1.44
CA SER A 118 8.34 -5.45 -2.32
C SER A 118 8.69 -4.11 -1.70
N SER A 119 9.11 -3.17 -2.54
CA SER A 119 9.19 -1.75 -2.24
C SER A 119 8.65 -1.01 -3.46
N ALA A 120 7.40 -0.56 -3.38
CA ALA A 120 6.71 0.11 -4.46
C ALA A 120 5.98 1.36 -3.94
N SER A 121 5.93 2.39 -4.77
CA SER A 121 5.31 3.67 -4.42
C SER A 121 4.50 4.23 -5.59
N SER A 122 3.68 5.23 -5.31
CA SER A 122 2.85 5.92 -6.30
C SER A 122 1.91 4.98 -7.07
N LEU A 123 1.50 3.88 -6.42
CA LEU A 123 0.54 2.93 -7.00
C LEU A 123 -0.87 3.55 -6.93
N PRO A 124 -1.58 3.70 -8.07
CA PRO A 124 -2.89 4.35 -8.09
C PRO A 124 -3.95 3.62 -7.25
N ILE A 125 -4.78 4.43 -6.60
CA ILE A 125 -6.05 4.01 -5.99
C ILE A 125 -7.17 4.68 -6.77
N THR A 126 -8.20 3.92 -7.11
CA THR A 126 -9.41 4.41 -7.76
C THR A 126 -10.62 4.08 -6.91
N TYR A 127 -11.46 5.06 -6.64
CA TYR A 127 -12.75 4.88 -5.97
C TYR A 127 -13.87 5.01 -6.98
N ARG A 128 -14.95 4.25 -6.80
CA ARG A 128 -16.18 4.35 -7.59
C ARG A 128 -17.38 4.36 -6.67
N LEU A 129 -18.22 5.39 -6.83
CA LEU A 129 -19.48 5.51 -6.13
C LEU A 129 -20.62 5.21 -7.10
N SER A 130 -21.54 4.35 -6.68
CA SER A 130 -22.77 4.05 -7.41
C SER A 130 -23.98 4.08 -6.47
N ALA A 131 -25.15 4.36 -7.02
CA ALA A 131 -26.40 4.37 -6.28
C ALA A 131 -27.50 3.71 -7.09
N THR A 132 -28.49 3.12 -6.43
CA THR A 132 -29.72 2.65 -7.05
C THR A 132 -30.73 3.80 -7.16
N PRO A 133 -31.73 3.72 -8.07
CA PRO A 133 -32.77 4.75 -8.20
C PRO A 133 -33.62 4.95 -6.94
N ALA A 134 -33.60 4.01 -5.99
CA ALA A 134 -34.34 4.09 -4.74
C ALA A 134 -33.66 4.97 -3.68
N VAL A 135 -32.44 5.44 -3.94
CA VAL A 135 -31.71 6.32 -3.01
C VAL A 135 -32.23 7.75 -3.16
N GLU A 136 -32.82 8.26 -2.08
CA GLU A 136 -33.25 9.65 -2.01
C GLU A 136 -32.06 10.60 -1.91
N MET A 137 -32.29 11.89 -2.21
CA MET A 137 -31.28 12.93 -2.00
C MET A 137 -30.81 12.94 -0.55
N SER A 138 -29.51 12.85 -0.35
CA SER A 138 -28.88 12.82 0.98
C SER A 138 -27.95 14.00 1.21
N ALA A 139 -27.76 14.35 2.47
CA ALA A 139 -26.69 15.28 2.85
C ALA A 139 -25.30 14.66 2.57
N PRO A 140 -24.26 15.50 2.34
CA PRO A 140 -22.89 15.01 2.22
C PRO A 140 -22.51 14.12 3.41
N ALA A 141 -21.90 12.97 3.12
CA ALA A 141 -21.41 12.03 4.12
C ALA A 141 -19.95 11.70 3.85
N THR A 142 -19.19 11.42 4.89
CA THR A 142 -17.79 10.99 4.79
C THR A 142 -17.65 9.56 5.30
N ARG A 143 -16.66 8.84 4.79
CA ARG A 143 -16.22 7.54 5.30
C ARG A 143 -14.70 7.53 5.36
N VAL A 144 -14.16 6.96 6.43
CA VAL A 144 -12.73 6.71 6.55
C VAL A 144 -12.46 5.33 5.99
N VAL A 145 -11.62 5.28 4.95
CA VAL A 145 -11.15 4.02 4.37
C VAL A 145 -9.83 3.66 5.02
N THR A 146 -9.76 2.46 5.58
CA THR A 146 -8.56 1.92 6.22
C THR A 146 -7.99 0.80 5.37
N PHE A 147 -6.70 0.92 5.01
CA PHE A 147 -5.91 -0.11 4.36
C PHE A 147 -4.98 -0.75 5.38
N THR A 148 -4.97 -2.08 5.40
CA THR A 148 -4.12 -2.84 6.33
C THR A 148 -3.34 -3.88 5.55
N ILE A 149 -2.02 -3.95 5.78
CA ILE A 149 -1.18 -5.03 5.27
C ILE A 149 -1.14 -6.16 6.30
N VAL A 150 -1.42 -7.37 5.86
CA VAL A 150 -1.46 -8.58 6.70
C VAL A 150 -0.91 -9.78 5.91
N SER A 151 -0.57 -10.84 6.62
CA SER A 151 -0.18 -12.11 5.97
C SER A 151 -1.31 -12.65 5.12
N GLY A 152 -0.98 -13.09 3.91
CA GLY A 152 -1.89 -13.83 3.05
C GLY A 152 -2.18 -15.22 3.62
N SER A 153 -3.31 -15.76 3.30
CA SER A 153 -3.71 -17.15 3.62
C SER A 153 -3.37 -18.07 2.47
#